data_1bed68e6e3ae67da53c246cf9b1d81c6
#
_entry.id   1bed68e6e3ae67da53c246cf9b1d81c6
#
_cell.length_a   1.000
_cell.length_b   1.000
_cell.length_c   1.000
_cell.angle_alpha   90.00
_cell.angle_beta   90.00
_cell.angle_gamma   90.00
#
_symmetry.space_group_name_H-M   'P 1'
#
loop_
_entity.id
_entity.type
_entity.pdbx_description
1 polymer ?
#
loop_
_entity_poly.entity_id
_entity_poly.type
_entity_poly.pdbx_seq_one_letter_code
_entity_poly.pdbx_strand_id
1 'polypeptide(L)'
;MSTENLVHREAGLTISSTAVFIAGDVAGTGTLALPKAVDNIGWAGLLLMLLFACVSTYTGTLLGEAWTMAASMFEDCKGHVQNPYQLLGEKTYGKIGRYVVSVSLHVSMFGTAIVFLLLSADNVEILSRALGHDISFCFWLVIIAGCLVPLSWFGTPKDFWLIGYGATVATILAAVLIAIGIGLDAPNQPIVNHQSADFQNIVLAFGTLVFTFGGHSCFLTFQMDMKKEKDFKMAVIFGYGIVLLIYIPVTVAGYFVYGVELQHNVMNNLPTGTLSYIILVMVTIHLFLAFIIILSPTIQDVELALNVPKEFTWKRCVVRLILVVCILFIAETIPKFSTLLSLMGGSSFTSTDFICPILLYTKMYKMKAEYKASLINDDSLQIQAAWSKPKEVLPLWKKVLNYVIIVAGMLAGLATSASAIINIVSPDSLSMPCYVSLGSTAP
;
A
#
# COMPACT_ATOMS: atom_id res chain seq x y z
N MET A 1 38.94 9.75 7.08
CA MET A 1 38.64 10.26 5.74
C MET A 1 37.14 10.09 5.53
N SER A 2 36.44 11.15 5.20
CA SER A 2 35.04 11.44 5.43
C SER A 2 34.05 10.50 4.73
N THR A 3 33.04 10.08 5.48
CA THR A 3 31.85 9.32 5.09
C THR A 3 30.82 10.18 4.30
N GLU A 4 31.28 11.17 3.54
CA GLU A 4 30.43 12.24 2.97
C GLU A 4 30.09 12.13 1.48
N ASN A 5 30.45 11.05 0.82
CA ASN A 5 30.10 10.88 -0.61
C ASN A 5 28.79 10.10 -0.82
N LEU A 6 27.72 10.48 -0.10
CA LEU A 6 26.37 10.18 -0.56
C LEU A 6 25.98 11.24 -1.59
N VAL A 7 25.66 10.80 -2.78
CA VAL A 7 25.44 11.61 -3.99
C VAL A 7 24.45 12.75 -3.69
N HIS A 8 24.98 13.98 -3.67
CA HIS A 8 24.15 15.18 -3.67
C HIS A 8 23.70 15.38 -5.12
N ARG A 9 22.49 14.96 -5.46
CA ARG A 9 21.93 15.17 -6.79
C ARG A 9 21.42 16.61 -6.90
N GLU A 10 21.86 17.36 -7.89
CA GLU A 10 21.33 18.70 -8.19
C GLU A 10 19.83 18.63 -8.58
N ALA A 11 19.43 17.58 -9.29
CA ALA A 11 18.03 17.26 -9.60
C ALA A 11 17.56 16.05 -8.76
N GLY A 12 16.39 16.18 -8.11
CA GLY A 12 15.80 15.09 -7.30
C GLY A 12 14.66 15.60 -6.38
N LEU A 13 13.97 14.68 -5.74
CA LEU A 13 12.83 14.99 -4.85
C LEU A 13 13.32 15.69 -3.56
N THR A 14 12.54 16.67 -3.11
CA THR A 14 12.70 17.30 -1.79
C THR A 14 11.96 16.48 -0.74
N ILE A 15 12.18 16.78 0.55
CA ILE A 15 11.41 16.16 1.66
C ILE A 15 9.90 16.34 1.43
N SER A 16 9.47 17.56 1.07
CA SER A 16 8.04 17.85 0.87
C SER A 16 7.46 17.09 -0.32
N SER A 17 8.17 17.04 -1.45
CA SER A 17 7.68 16.31 -2.61
C SER A 17 7.64 14.81 -2.37
N THR A 18 8.64 14.25 -1.68
CA THR A 18 8.64 12.84 -1.29
C THR A 18 7.50 12.53 -0.30
N ALA A 19 7.24 13.41 0.66
CA ALA A 19 6.11 13.25 1.59
C ALA A 19 4.76 13.23 0.86
N VAL A 20 4.58 14.08 -0.16
CA VAL A 20 3.38 14.09 -1.01
C VAL A 20 3.26 12.80 -1.83
N PHE A 21 4.37 12.26 -2.38
CA PHE A 21 4.35 10.98 -3.07
C PHE A 21 4.01 9.81 -2.14
N ILE A 22 4.60 9.77 -0.94
CA ILE A 22 4.25 8.78 0.08
C ILE A 22 2.76 8.87 0.43
N ALA A 23 2.24 10.08 0.63
CA ALA A 23 0.82 10.27 0.92
C ALA A 23 -0.07 9.83 -0.24
N GLY A 24 0.32 10.09 -1.48
CA GLY A 24 -0.44 9.68 -2.67
C GLY A 24 -0.42 8.17 -2.92
N ASP A 25 0.69 7.51 -2.59
CA ASP A 25 0.83 6.05 -2.68
C ASP A 25 -0.02 5.33 -1.60
N VAL A 26 0.01 5.84 -0.37
CA VAL A 26 -0.71 5.26 0.77
C VAL A 26 -2.20 5.63 0.76
N ALA A 27 -2.54 6.91 0.52
CA ALA A 27 -3.92 7.40 0.61
C ALA A 27 -4.74 7.11 -0.66
N GLY A 28 -4.99 5.84 -0.93
CA GLY A 28 -5.83 5.39 -2.04
C GLY A 28 -7.20 4.88 -1.58
N THR A 29 -7.45 3.61 -1.87
CA THR A 29 -8.69 2.88 -1.52
C THR A 29 -8.98 2.87 -0.02
N GLY A 30 -7.94 3.01 0.81
CA GLY A 30 -8.07 3.08 2.26
C GLY A 30 -9.02 4.18 2.74
N THR A 31 -9.04 5.33 2.06
CA THR A 31 -9.95 6.43 2.40
C THR A 31 -11.42 5.99 2.41
N LEU A 32 -11.79 5.08 1.51
CA LEU A 32 -13.17 4.61 1.34
C LEU A 32 -13.53 3.45 2.27
N ALA A 33 -12.56 2.59 2.60
CA ALA A 33 -12.78 1.37 3.40
C ALA A 33 -12.58 1.59 4.90
N LEU A 34 -11.79 2.59 5.30
CA LEU A 34 -11.37 2.80 6.67
C LEU A 34 -12.52 3.12 7.64
N PRO A 35 -13.56 3.92 7.28
CA PRO A 35 -14.69 4.16 8.17
C PRO A 35 -15.36 2.85 8.64
N LYS A 36 -15.64 1.92 7.73
CA LYS A 36 -16.23 0.61 8.07
C LYS A 36 -15.29 -0.27 8.90
N ALA A 37 -14.00 -0.27 8.59
CA ALA A 37 -13.02 -1.01 9.37
C ALA A 37 -12.95 -0.51 10.83
N VAL A 38 -13.07 0.80 11.04
CA VAL A 38 -13.11 1.39 12.38
C VAL A 38 -14.42 1.04 13.08
N ASP A 39 -15.57 1.11 12.40
CA ASP A 39 -16.87 0.73 12.97
C ASP A 39 -16.90 -0.74 13.43
N ASN A 40 -16.31 -1.64 12.65
CA ASN A 40 -16.20 -3.07 13.01
C ASN A 40 -15.44 -3.33 14.32
N ILE A 41 -14.59 -2.41 14.74
CA ILE A 41 -13.82 -2.46 16.00
C ILE A 41 -14.51 -1.63 17.10
N GLY A 42 -15.36 -0.71 16.71
CA GLY A 42 -15.94 0.30 17.57
C GLY A 42 -14.97 1.48 17.82
N TRP A 43 -15.21 2.27 18.88
CA TRP A 43 -14.40 3.46 19.20
C TRP A 43 -12.89 3.17 19.34
N ALA A 44 -12.49 1.97 19.77
CA ALA A 44 -11.10 1.55 19.85
C ALA A 44 -10.44 1.50 18.45
N GLY A 45 -11.22 1.38 17.37
CA GLY A 45 -10.74 1.41 16.01
C GLY A 45 -10.06 2.74 15.65
N LEU A 46 -10.53 3.87 16.20
CA LEU A 46 -9.87 5.17 16.01
C LEU A 46 -8.47 5.20 16.63
N LEU A 47 -8.30 4.60 17.81
CA LEU A 47 -6.99 4.50 18.46
C LEU A 47 -6.08 3.53 17.70
N LEU A 48 -6.63 2.39 17.22
CA LEU A 48 -5.87 1.45 16.41
C LEU A 48 -5.44 2.07 15.08
N MET A 49 -6.26 2.87 14.43
CA MET A 49 -5.90 3.62 13.23
C MET A 49 -4.63 4.49 13.47
N LEU A 50 -4.59 5.23 14.58
CA LEU A 50 -3.40 6.02 14.95
C LEU A 50 -2.19 5.14 15.24
N LEU A 51 -2.39 4.02 15.93
CA LEU A 51 -1.33 3.06 16.22
C LEU A 51 -0.74 2.48 14.92
N PHE A 52 -1.59 2.08 13.95
CA PHE A 52 -1.13 1.58 12.65
C PHE A 52 -0.35 2.62 11.87
N ALA A 53 -0.80 3.89 11.87
CA ALA A 53 -0.04 4.98 11.27
C ALA A 53 1.36 5.13 11.90
N CYS A 54 1.46 5.04 13.23
CA CYS A 54 2.73 5.10 13.95
C CYS A 54 3.62 3.89 13.63
N VAL A 55 3.06 2.67 13.60
CA VAL A 55 3.80 1.45 13.27
C VAL A 55 4.32 1.49 11.84
N SER A 56 3.47 1.87 10.87
CA SER A 56 3.88 1.98 9.47
C SER A 56 4.92 3.09 9.26
N THR A 57 4.78 4.23 9.94
CA THR A 57 5.82 5.27 9.94
C THR A 57 7.14 4.72 10.48
N TYR A 58 7.11 3.99 11.58
CA TYR A 58 8.30 3.41 12.18
C TYR A 58 8.97 2.39 11.26
N THR A 59 8.23 1.42 10.73
CA THR A 59 8.77 0.39 9.83
C THR A 59 9.27 0.97 8.51
N GLY A 60 8.58 1.98 7.96
CA GLY A 60 9.04 2.72 6.77
C GLY A 60 10.36 3.45 7.02
N THR A 61 10.53 4.07 8.21
CA THR A 61 11.82 4.69 8.56
C THR A 61 12.93 3.64 8.73
N LEU A 62 12.63 2.47 9.31
CA LEU A 62 13.61 1.38 9.41
C LEU A 62 14.04 0.86 8.04
N LEU A 63 13.11 0.74 7.10
CA LEU A 63 13.39 0.32 5.73
C LEU A 63 14.36 1.29 5.05
N GLY A 64 14.10 2.59 5.15
CA GLY A 64 14.98 3.62 4.59
C GLY A 64 16.36 3.67 5.28
N GLU A 65 16.42 3.50 6.60
CA GLU A 65 17.69 3.39 7.33
C GLU A 65 18.48 2.14 6.87
N ALA A 66 17.81 1.00 6.63
CA ALA A 66 18.44 -0.22 6.13
C ALA A 66 19.04 -0.01 4.73
N TRP A 67 18.32 0.66 3.83
CA TRP A 67 18.83 1.02 2.51
C TRP A 67 20.05 1.93 2.58
N THR A 68 20.01 2.98 3.40
CA THR A 68 21.15 3.88 3.62
C THR A 68 22.39 3.12 4.14
N MET A 69 22.19 2.13 5.01
CA MET A 69 23.28 1.27 5.46
C MET A 69 23.82 0.39 4.32
N ALA A 70 22.94 -0.21 3.52
CA ALA A 70 23.33 -1.03 2.37
C ALA A 70 24.13 -0.22 1.35
N ALA A 71 23.66 0.97 0.98
CA ALA A 71 24.35 1.89 0.06
C ALA A 71 25.73 2.34 0.57
N SER A 72 25.94 2.36 1.90
CA SER A 72 27.25 2.67 2.49
C SER A 72 28.26 1.50 2.42
N MET A 73 27.80 0.26 2.25
CA MET A 73 28.64 -0.95 2.28
C MET A 73 28.78 -1.63 0.93
N PHE A 74 27.77 -1.50 0.04
CA PHE A 74 27.72 -2.23 -1.23
C PHE A 74 27.65 -1.27 -2.41
N GLU A 75 28.53 -1.44 -3.40
CA GLU A 75 28.57 -0.61 -4.62
C GLU A 75 27.28 -0.75 -5.46
N ASP A 76 26.74 -1.97 -5.56
CA ASP A 76 25.52 -2.26 -6.33
C ASP A 76 24.25 -1.63 -5.72
N CYS A 77 24.33 -1.11 -4.49
CA CYS A 77 23.26 -0.34 -3.85
C CYS A 77 23.41 1.17 -4.04
N LYS A 78 24.45 1.60 -4.76
CA LYS A 78 24.68 3.03 -5.06
C LYS A 78 24.01 3.41 -6.39
N GLY A 79 23.45 4.60 -6.44
CA GLY A 79 22.79 5.10 -7.64
C GLY A 79 21.36 4.64 -7.83
N HIS A 80 20.88 4.61 -9.08
CA HIS A 80 19.51 4.18 -9.39
C HIS A 80 19.46 2.67 -9.61
N VAL A 81 18.73 1.96 -8.75
CA VAL A 81 18.55 0.50 -8.77
C VAL A 81 17.10 0.19 -9.13
N GLN A 82 16.88 -0.73 -10.07
CA GLN A 82 15.54 -1.06 -10.56
C GLN A 82 14.64 -1.68 -9.48
N ASN A 83 15.18 -2.59 -8.65
CA ASN A 83 14.43 -3.33 -7.63
C ASN A 83 15.13 -3.22 -6.25
N PRO A 84 15.13 -2.04 -5.61
CA PRO A 84 15.94 -1.80 -4.41
C PRO A 84 15.53 -2.65 -3.21
N TYR A 85 14.24 -2.89 -3.02
CA TYR A 85 13.78 -3.69 -1.89
C TYR A 85 14.19 -5.16 -2.01
N GLN A 86 14.08 -5.73 -3.21
CA GLN A 86 14.52 -7.10 -3.50
C GLN A 86 16.05 -7.24 -3.35
N LEU A 87 16.80 -6.24 -3.82
CA LEU A 87 18.25 -6.19 -3.65
C LEU A 87 18.65 -6.12 -2.17
N LEU A 88 17.96 -5.31 -1.37
CA LEU A 88 18.18 -5.24 0.07
C LEU A 88 17.96 -6.61 0.74
N GLY A 89 16.91 -7.33 0.32
CA GLY A 89 16.64 -8.71 0.73
C GLY A 89 17.81 -9.64 0.39
N GLU A 90 18.36 -9.52 -0.81
CA GLU A 90 19.52 -10.31 -1.24
C GLU A 90 20.78 -10.01 -0.43
N LYS A 91 21.08 -8.74 -0.18
CA LYS A 91 22.26 -8.34 0.61
C LYS A 91 22.19 -8.80 2.07
N THR A 92 20.98 -8.97 2.62
CA THR A 92 20.79 -9.37 4.03
C THR A 92 20.69 -10.87 4.23
N TYR A 93 19.91 -11.57 3.41
CA TYR A 93 19.60 -13.00 3.56
C TYR A 93 19.89 -13.82 2.29
N GLY A 94 20.68 -13.27 1.35
CA GLY A 94 21.03 -13.94 0.09
C GLY A 94 19.82 -14.17 -0.81
N LYS A 95 19.92 -15.17 -1.69
CA LYS A 95 18.85 -15.48 -2.67
C LYS A 95 17.48 -15.72 -2.03
N ILE A 96 17.43 -16.33 -0.84
CA ILE A 96 16.17 -16.59 -0.12
C ILE A 96 15.51 -15.26 0.26
N GLY A 97 16.29 -14.31 0.82
CA GLY A 97 15.78 -12.98 1.17
C GLY A 97 15.24 -12.22 -0.05
N ARG A 98 15.97 -12.27 -1.18
CA ARG A 98 15.48 -11.71 -2.44
C ARG A 98 14.15 -12.32 -2.85
N TYR A 99 14.02 -13.65 -2.79
CA TYR A 99 12.84 -14.36 -3.24
C TYR A 99 11.62 -14.06 -2.35
N VAL A 100 11.79 -14.07 -1.03
CA VAL A 100 10.71 -13.75 -0.07
C VAL A 100 10.20 -12.32 -0.28
N VAL A 101 11.09 -11.34 -0.37
CA VAL A 101 10.72 -9.95 -0.62
C VAL A 101 10.04 -9.81 -1.99
N SER A 102 10.60 -10.42 -3.05
CA SER A 102 10.03 -10.35 -4.40
C SER A 102 8.61 -10.91 -4.46
N VAL A 103 8.37 -12.11 -3.93
CA VAL A 103 7.05 -12.73 -3.93
C VAL A 103 6.05 -11.88 -3.13
N SER A 104 6.44 -11.42 -1.93
CA SER A 104 5.57 -10.58 -1.12
C SER A 104 5.19 -9.29 -1.84
N LEU A 105 6.15 -8.62 -2.49
CA LEU A 105 5.90 -7.39 -3.26
C LEU A 105 4.96 -7.64 -4.44
N HIS A 106 5.22 -8.67 -5.25
CA HIS A 106 4.38 -8.95 -6.42
C HIS A 106 2.96 -9.35 -6.03
N VAL A 107 2.79 -10.12 -4.96
CA VAL A 107 1.46 -10.45 -4.42
C VAL A 107 0.75 -9.18 -3.93
N SER A 108 1.45 -8.28 -3.21
CA SER A 108 0.87 -7.01 -2.77
C SER A 108 0.42 -6.14 -3.93
N MET A 109 1.28 -5.93 -4.93
CA MET A 109 1.00 -5.06 -6.08
C MET A 109 -0.12 -5.63 -6.96
N PHE A 110 -0.06 -6.94 -7.24
CA PHE A 110 -1.09 -7.62 -8.02
C PHE A 110 -2.44 -7.63 -7.30
N GLY A 111 -2.44 -7.92 -5.99
CA GLY A 111 -3.65 -7.87 -5.16
C GLY A 111 -4.24 -6.46 -5.07
N THR A 112 -3.41 -5.42 -4.96
CA THR A 112 -3.86 -4.04 -4.99
C THR A 112 -4.50 -3.67 -6.33
N ALA A 113 -3.95 -4.15 -7.45
CA ALA A 113 -4.55 -3.94 -8.76
C ALA A 113 -5.95 -4.58 -8.87
N ILE A 114 -6.16 -5.78 -8.28
CA ILE A 114 -7.49 -6.40 -8.20
C ILE A 114 -8.45 -5.53 -7.38
N VAL A 115 -8.02 -5.05 -6.23
CA VAL A 115 -8.81 -4.16 -5.35
C VAL A 115 -9.19 -2.87 -6.08
N PHE A 116 -8.26 -2.27 -6.84
CA PHE A 116 -8.54 -1.06 -7.63
C PHE A 116 -9.57 -1.31 -8.74
N LEU A 117 -9.48 -2.46 -9.42
CA LEU A 117 -10.46 -2.85 -10.43
C LEU A 117 -11.86 -3.03 -9.83
N LEU A 118 -11.97 -3.76 -8.70
CA LEU A 118 -13.24 -3.96 -7.99
C LEU A 118 -13.87 -2.63 -7.56
N LEU A 119 -13.08 -1.77 -6.92
CA LEU A 119 -13.58 -0.49 -6.43
C LEU A 119 -13.96 0.47 -7.57
N SER A 120 -13.22 0.42 -8.68
CA SER A 120 -13.58 1.18 -9.88
C SER A 120 -14.91 0.72 -10.46
N ALA A 121 -15.16 -0.58 -10.50
CA ALA A 121 -16.43 -1.14 -10.99
C ALA A 121 -17.61 -0.77 -10.09
N ASP A 122 -17.43 -0.84 -8.76
CA ASP A 122 -18.44 -0.42 -7.78
C ASP A 122 -18.78 1.08 -7.95
N ASN A 123 -17.78 1.94 -8.03
CA ASN A 123 -17.98 3.38 -8.22
C ASN A 123 -18.69 3.70 -9.56
N VAL A 124 -18.32 3.02 -10.63
CA VAL A 124 -18.95 3.25 -11.95
C VAL A 124 -20.37 2.68 -12.00
N GLU A 125 -20.63 1.57 -11.31
CA GLU A 125 -21.99 1.03 -11.18
C GLU A 125 -22.91 2.02 -10.46
N ILE A 126 -22.47 2.61 -9.32
CA ILE A 126 -23.23 3.65 -8.59
C ILE A 126 -23.56 4.82 -9.56
N LEU A 127 -22.56 5.31 -10.28
CA LEU A 127 -22.73 6.42 -11.21
C LEU A 127 -23.68 6.06 -12.38
N SER A 128 -23.55 4.84 -12.93
CA SER A 128 -24.38 4.32 -14.01
C SER A 128 -25.86 4.26 -13.61
N ARG A 129 -26.15 3.71 -12.43
CA ARG A 129 -27.52 3.65 -11.88
C ARG A 129 -28.11 5.04 -11.67
N ALA A 130 -27.30 5.98 -11.17
CA ALA A 130 -27.70 7.36 -10.98
C ALA A 130 -28.07 8.08 -12.30
N LEU A 131 -27.46 7.67 -13.42
CA LEU A 131 -27.75 8.15 -14.77
C LEU A 131 -28.90 7.39 -15.47
N GLY A 132 -29.53 6.45 -14.77
CA GLY A 132 -30.65 5.66 -15.29
C GLY A 132 -30.26 4.44 -16.12
N HIS A 133 -29.00 4.02 -16.07
CA HIS A 133 -28.49 2.81 -16.74
C HIS A 133 -28.26 1.69 -15.73
N ASP A 134 -29.01 0.61 -15.85
CA ASP A 134 -28.94 -0.55 -14.98
C ASP A 134 -27.97 -1.61 -15.54
N ILE A 135 -26.68 -1.26 -15.57
CA ILE A 135 -25.59 -2.18 -15.96
C ILE A 135 -25.01 -2.76 -14.67
N SER A 136 -24.97 -4.11 -14.58
CA SER A 136 -24.50 -4.77 -13.38
C SER A 136 -22.99 -4.58 -13.15
N PHE A 137 -22.58 -4.68 -11.90
CA PHE A 137 -21.19 -4.66 -11.44
C PHE A 137 -20.27 -5.58 -12.26
N CYS A 138 -20.72 -6.79 -12.54
CA CYS A 138 -19.94 -7.77 -13.28
C CYS A 138 -19.63 -7.33 -14.73
N PHE A 139 -20.57 -6.68 -15.41
CA PHE A 139 -20.29 -6.10 -16.72
C PHE A 139 -19.33 -4.92 -16.64
N TRP A 140 -19.43 -4.11 -15.58
CA TRP A 140 -18.49 -3.01 -15.39
C TRP A 140 -17.07 -3.49 -15.15
N LEU A 141 -16.86 -4.62 -14.45
CA LEU A 141 -15.53 -5.23 -14.31
C LEU A 141 -14.89 -5.51 -15.67
N VAL A 142 -15.63 -6.13 -16.60
CA VAL A 142 -15.14 -6.45 -17.95
C VAL A 142 -14.85 -5.19 -18.75
N ILE A 143 -15.77 -4.22 -18.73
CA ILE A 143 -15.64 -2.96 -19.49
C ILE A 143 -14.41 -2.19 -19.01
N ILE A 144 -14.24 -2.04 -17.68
CA ILE A 144 -13.12 -1.30 -17.10
C ILE A 144 -11.79 -2.02 -17.37
N ALA A 145 -11.74 -3.34 -17.19
CA ALA A 145 -10.55 -4.11 -17.54
C ALA A 145 -10.20 -3.94 -19.02
N GLY A 146 -11.19 -3.95 -19.92
CA GLY A 146 -10.99 -3.67 -21.34
C GLY A 146 -10.40 -2.29 -21.61
N CYS A 147 -10.81 -1.27 -20.86
CA CYS A 147 -10.23 0.09 -20.95
C CYS A 147 -8.80 0.15 -20.38
N LEU A 148 -8.50 -0.62 -19.33
CA LEU A 148 -7.18 -0.65 -18.71
C LEU A 148 -6.13 -1.38 -19.56
N VAL A 149 -6.52 -2.33 -20.41
CA VAL A 149 -5.61 -3.06 -21.32
C VAL A 149 -4.79 -2.09 -22.19
N PRO A 150 -5.39 -1.24 -23.06
CA PRO A 150 -4.63 -0.33 -23.91
C PRO A 150 -3.81 0.69 -23.08
N LEU A 151 -4.33 1.13 -21.92
CA LEU A 151 -3.60 2.01 -21.03
C LEU A 151 -2.33 1.32 -20.45
N SER A 152 -2.42 0.02 -20.18
CA SER A 152 -1.26 -0.76 -19.71
C SER A 152 -0.17 -0.92 -20.79
N TRP A 153 -0.47 -0.80 -22.08
CA TRP A 153 0.50 -0.93 -23.17
C TRP A 153 1.47 0.24 -23.27
N PHE A 154 1.06 1.42 -22.81
CA PHE A 154 1.97 2.55 -22.73
C PHE A 154 3.14 2.20 -21.80
N GLY A 155 4.38 2.44 -22.29
CA GLY A 155 5.59 2.21 -21.51
C GLY A 155 5.52 3.00 -20.22
N THR A 156 6.44 2.71 -19.29
CA THR A 156 6.61 3.55 -18.10
C THR A 156 6.81 4.99 -18.54
N PRO A 157 5.85 5.90 -18.34
CA PRO A 157 6.07 7.30 -18.67
C PRO A 157 7.24 7.81 -17.84
N LYS A 158 8.20 8.46 -18.51
CA LYS A 158 9.31 9.13 -17.82
C LYS A 158 8.82 10.23 -16.86
N ASP A 159 7.53 10.59 -16.97
CA ASP A 159 6.87 11.66 -16.23
C ASP A 159 5.84 11.16 -15.21
N PHE A 160 6.05 9.96 -14.61
CA PHE A 160 5.16 9.44 -13.54
C PHE A 160 5.00 10.42 -12.37
N TRP A 161 5.96 11.33 -12.17
CA TRP A 161 5.86 12.32 -11.11
C TRP A 161 4.62 13.23 -11.27
N LEU A 162 4.28 13.65 -12.50
CA LEU A 162 3.09 14.47 -12.74
C LEU A 162 1.79 13.70 -12.47
N ILE A 163 1.76 12.42 -12.88
CA ILE A 163 0.62 11.52 -12.61
C ILE A 163 0.49 11.28 -11.11
N GLY A 164 1.60 11.04 -10.40
CA GLY A 164 1.62 10.84 -8.95
C GLY A 164 1.13 12.08 -8.18
N TYR A 165 1.58 13.28 -8.56
CA TYR A 165 1.07 14.52 -7.98
C TYR A 165 -0.42 14.72 -8.27
N GLY A 166 -0.84 14.51 -9.51
CA GLY A 166 -2.25 14.62 -9.92
C GLY A 166 -3.14 13.65 -9.13
N ALA A 167 -2.70 12.40 -8.98
CA ALA A 167 -3.38 11.39 -8.20
C ALA A 167 -3.49 11.80 -6.71
N THR A 168 -2.42 12.32 -6.10
CA THR A 168 -2.43 12.77 -4.70
C THR A 168 -3.39 13.95 -4.50
N VAL A 169 -3.34 14.95 -5.39
CA VAL A 169 -4.26 16.10 -5.32
C VAL A 169 -5.71 15.65 -5.46
N ALA A 170 -5.99 14.75 -6.42
CA ALA A 170 -7.33 14.19 -6.59
C ALA A 170 -7.82 13.47 -5.33
N THR A 171 -6.96 12.69 -4.67
CA THR A 171 -7.29 12.00 -3.42
C THR A 171 -7.59 12.96 -2.28
N ILE A 172 -6.76 14.00 -2.10
CA ILE A 172 -6.98 15.02 -1.06
C ILE A 172 -8.32 15.72 -1.29
N LEU A 173 -8.59 16.16 -2.52
CA LEU A 173 -9.84 16.83 -2.86
C LEU A 173 -11.04 15.89 -2.67
N ALA A 174 -10.95 14.65 -3.12
CA ALA A 174 -12.01 13.65 -2.94
C ALA A 174 -12.29 13.41 -1.45
N ALA A 175 -11.26 13.24 -0.61
CA ALA A 175 -11.43 13.04 0.83
C ALA A 175 -12.11 14.23 1.52
N VAL A 176 -11.72 15.45 1.17
CA VAL A 176 -12.37 16.67 1.67
C VAL A 176 -13.84 16.71 1.25
N LEU A 177 -14.13 16.43 -0.01
CA LEU A 177 -15.51 16.42 -0.52
C LEU A 177 -16.35 15.30 0.10
N ILE A 178 -15.77 14.11 0.36
CA ILE A 178 -16.42 13.00 1.07
C ILE A 178 -16.78 13.45 2.49
N ALA A 179 -15.84 14.03 3.23
CA ALA A 179 -16.08 14.49 4.59
C ALA A 179 -17.18 15.59 4.63
N ILE A 180 -17.18 16.51 3.67
CA ILE A 180 -18.25 17.53 3.51
C ILE A 180 -19.57 16.83 3.18
N GLY A 181 -19.60 15.88 2.24
CA GLY A 181 -20.82 15.16 1.86
C GLY A 181 -21.45 14.41 3.03
N ILE A 182 -20.64 13.73 3.84
CA ILE A 182 -21.09 13.07 5.07
C ILE A 182 -21.65 14.10 6.07
N GLY A 183 -20.96 15.23 6.25
CA GLY A 183 -21.41 16.30 7.15
C GLY A 183 -22.74 16.94 6.72
N LEU A 184 -22.95 17.10 5.41
CA LEU A 184 -24.22 17.63 4.87
C LEU A 184 -25.37 16.63 5.02
N ASP A 185 -25.09 15.32 5.03
CA ASP A 185 -26.09 14.28 5.20
C ASP A 185 -26.40 13.98 6.68
N ALA A 186 -25.52 14.37 7.60
CA ALA A 186 -25.68 14.11 9.04
C ALA A 186 -27.06 14.51 9.62
N PRO A 187 -27.68 15.66 9.27
CA PRO A 187 -29.01 16.02 9.78
C PRO A 187 -30.12 15.07 9.31
N ASN A 188 -29.93 14.33 8.24
CA ASN A 188 -30.90 13.43 7.65
C ASN A 188 -30.81 12.00 8.23
N GLN A 189 -29.73 11.71 8.97
CA GLN A 189 -29.47 10.38 9.51
C GLN A 189 -30.12 10.23 10.91
N PRO A 190 -30.64 9.04 11.25
CA PRO A 190 -31.15 8.76 12.59
C PRO A 190 -30.01 8.75 13.62
N ILE A 191 -30.37 8.76 14.91
CA ILE A 191 -29.37 8.52 15.98
C ILE A 191 -28.72 7.16 15.76
N VAL A 192 -27.41 7.15 15.62
CA VAL A 192 -26.66 6.00 15.14
C VAL A 192 -26.32 5.06 16.29
N ASN A 193 -26.52 3.77 16.05
CA ASN A 193 -25.95 2.73 16.88
C ASN A 193 -24.58 2.33 16.33
N HIS A 194 -23.67 1.93 17.21
CA HIS A 194 -22.38 1.37 16.84
C HIS A 194 -22.37 -0.12 17.05
N GLN A 195 -21.71 -0.84 16.15
CA GLN A 195 -21.62 -2.31 16.24
C GLN A 195 -20.84 -2.71 17.50
N SER A 196 -21.33 -3.72 18.19
CA SER A 196 -20.52 -4.39 19.21
C SER A 196 -19.38 -5.13 18.53
N ALA A 197 -18.17 -4.95 19.03
CA ALA A 197 -16.99 -5.58 18.46
C ALA A 197 -17.11 -7.10 18.50
N ASP A 198 -17.17 -7.74 17.33
CA ASP A 198 -17.09 -9.19 17.15
C ASP A 198 -15.68 -9.60 16.74
N PHE A 199 -15.22 -10.76 17.23
CA PHE A 199 -13.84 -11.21 16.99
C PHE A 199 -13.52 -11.32 15.49
N GLN A 200 -14.42 -11.86 14.68
CA GLN A 200 -14.20 -12.01 13.24
C GLN A 200 -14.07 -10.64 12.55
N ASN A 201 -14.93 -9.70 12.91
CA ASN A 201 -14.92 -8.34 12.39
C ASN A 201 -13.63 -7.59 12.78
N ILE A 202 -13.15 -7.75 14.03
CA ILE A 202 -11.87 -7.17 14.48
C ILE A 202 -10.71 -7.73 13.65
N VAL A 203 -10.68 -9.03 13.43
CA VAL A 203 -9.62 -9.71 12.69
C VAL A 203 -9.59 -9.24 11.22
N LEU A 204 -10.75 -9.14 10.57
CA LEU A 204 -10.84 -8.63 9.20
C LEU A 204 -10.47 -7.14 9.11
N ALA A 205 -10.89 -6.34 10.08
CA ALA A 205 -10.53 -4.93 10.17
C ALA A 205 -9.03 -4.71 10.36
N PHE A 206 -8.32 -5.61 11.08
CA PHE A 206 -6.85 -5.59 11.15
C PHE A 206 -6.24 -5.62 9.74
N GLY A 207 -6.65 -6.54 8.87
CA GLY A 207 -6.14 -6.60 7.50
C GLY A 207 -6.44 -5.33 6.71
N THR A 208 -7.66 -4.80 6.86
CA THR A 208 -8.02 -3.51 6.24
C THR A 208 -7.12 -2.38 6.72
N LEU A 209 -6.82 -2.29 8.02
CA LEU A 209 -5.90 -1.29 8.57
C LEU A 209 -4.48 -1.46 8.04
N VAL A 210 -3.94 -2.69 8.00
CA VAL A 210 -2.61 -2.95 7.43
C VAL A 210 -2.53 -2.53 5.97
N PHE A 211 -3.52 -2.91 5.16
CA PHE A 211 -3.58 -2.52 3.75
C PHE A 211 -3.65 -1.00 3.59
N THR A 212 -4.50 -0.35 4.37
CA THR A 212 -4.76 1.10 4.28
C THR A 212 -3.53 1.96 4.60
N PHE A 213 -2.68 1.51 5.53
CA PHE A 213 -1.42 2.18 5.87
C PHE A 213 -0.21 1.57 5.17
N GLY A 214 -0.40 0.65 4.25
CA GLY A 214 0.65 0.05 3.45
C GLY A 214 1.12 0.96 2.31
N GLY A 215 2.38 0.83 1.92
CA GLY A 215 3.02 1.63 0.86
C GLY A 215 4.53 1.39 0.77
N HIS A 216 5.07 0.51 1.61
CA HIS A 216 6.53 0.31 1.70
C HIS A 216 7.15 -0.23 0.40
N SER A 217 6.35 -0.79 -0.49
CA SER A 217 6.79 -1.29 -1.79
C SER A 217 7.49 -0.24 -2.65
N CYS A 218 7.03 1.02 -2.59
CA CYS A 218 7.56 2.15 -3.37
C CYS A 218 8.59 3.00 -2.60
N PHE A 219 8.71 2.82 -1.27
CA PHE A 219 9.49 3.71 -0.41
C PHE A 219 10.97 3.84 -0.80
N LEU A 220 11.62 2.72 -1.10
CA LEU A 220 13.03 2.75 -1.47
C LEU A 220 13.25 3.42 -2.84
N THR A 221 12.29 3.31 -3.76
CA THR A 221 12.32 4.04 -5.02
C THR A 221 12.22 5.54 -4.78
N PHE A 222 11.28 5.98 -3.94
CA PHE A 222 11.16 7.39 -3.56
C PHE A 222 12.42 7.90 -2.86
N GLN A 223 13.03 7.09 -1.97
CA GLN A 223 14.26 7.45 -1.28
C GLN A 223 15.42 7.67 -2.25
N MET A 224 15.59 6.78 -3.24
CA MET A 224 16.64 6.90 -4.25
C MET A 224 16.48 8.13 -5.15
N ASP A 225 15.23 8.57 -5.36
CA ASP A 225 14.93 9.76 -6.16
C ASP A 225 15.07 11.08 -5.38
N MET A 226 15.35 11.02 -4.07
CA MET A 226 15.58 12.22 -3.24
C MET A 226 16.93 12.89 -3.56
N LYS A 227 16.96 14.21 -3.45
CA LYS A 227 18.23 14.98 -3.46
C LYS A 227 19.18 14.53 -2.36
N LYS A 228 18.64 14.23 -1.19
CA LYS A 228 19.35 13.75 -0.01
C LYS A 228 18.65 12.52 0.55
N GLU A 229 19.10 11.34 0.18
CA GLU A 229 18.52 10.07 0.64
C GLU A 229 18.47 9.91 2.17
N LYS A 230 19.39 10.57 2.89
CA LYS A 230 19.43 10.59 4.37
C LYS A 230 18.22 11.25 5.00
N ASP A 231 17.55 12.16 4.32
CA ASP A 231 16.40 12.91 4.81
C ASP A 231 15.09 12.14 4.63
N PHE A 232 15.13 10.91 4.07
CA PHE A 232 13.96 10.07 3.81
C PHE A 232 13.09 9.84 5.04
N LYS A 233 13.71 9.67 6.20
CA LYS A 233 12.99 9.54 7.48
C LYS A 233 12.01 10.69 7.72
N MET A 234 12.43 11.92 7.45
CA MET A 234 11.55 13.09 7.60
C MET A 234 10.42 13.08 6.57
N ALA A 235 10.71 12.65 5.34
CA ALA A 235 9.69 12.51 4.32
C ALA A 235 8.62 11.47 4.69
N VAL A 236 9.02 10.33 5.30
CA VAL A 236 8.07 9.31 5.80
C VAL A 236 7.19 9.88 6.90
N ILE A 237 7.76 10.57 7.89
CA ILE A 237 7.00 11.16 9.01
C ILE A 237 5.97 12.18 8.49
N PHE A 238 6.40 13.10 7.61
CA PHE A 238 5.48 14.08 7.02
C PHE A 238 4.45 13.43 6.09
N GLY A 239 4.84 12.39 5.32
CA GLY A 239 3.95 11.64 4.46
C GLY A 239 2.80 11.00 5.23
N TYR A 240 3.10 10.26 6.30
CA TYR A 240 2.05 9.69 7.18
C TYR A 240 1.27 10.76 7.95
N GLY A 241 1.88 11.92 8.25
CA GLY A 241 1.16 13.08 8.77
C GLY A 241 0.07 13.57 7.80
N ILE A 242 0.39 13.67 6.51
CA ILE A 242 -0.58 14.02 5.46
C ILE A 242 -1.65 12.92 5.32
N VAL A 243 -1.26 11.64 5.35
CA VAL A 243 -2.21 10.51 5.31
C VAL A 243 -3.22 10.60 6.44
N LEU A 244 -2.78 10.87 7.67
CA LEU A 244 -3.69 11.05 8.80
C LEU A 244 -4.64 12.25 8.62
N LEU A 245 -4.15 13.36 8.05
CA LEU A 245 -5.00 14.52 7.73
C LEU A 245 -6.09 14.20 6.70
N ILE A 246 -5.82 13.23 5.79
CA ILE A 246 -6.80 12.76 4.81
C ILE A 246 -7.78 11.78 5.47
N TYR A 247 -7.28 10.83 6.26
CA TYR A 247 -8.08 9.72 6.79
C TYR A 247 -8.97 10.09 7.97
N ILE A 248 -8.46 10.90 8.91
CA ILE A 248 -9.19 11.23 10.14
C ILE A 248 -10.55 11.88 9.85
N PRO A 249 -10.67 12.93 9.01
CA PRO A 249 -11.96 13.58 8.77
C PRO A 249 -12.99 12.63 8.18
N VAL A 250 -12.61 11.81 7.18
CA VAL A 250 -13.53 10.88 6.52
C VAL A 250 -13.94 9.77 7.48
N THR A 251 -12.97 9.19 8.22
CA THR A 251 -13.23 8.08 9.14
C THR A 251 -14.10 8.52 10.33
N VAL A 252 -13.78 9.65 10.94
CA VAL A 252 -14.52 10.17 12.09
C VAL A 252 -15.93 10.58 11.66
N ALA A 253 -16.08 11.31 10.55
CA ALA A 253 -17.39 11.68 10.03
C ALA A 253 -18.23 10.44 9.70
N GLY A 254 -17.66 9.47 8.94
CA GLY A 254 -18.36 8.24 8.61
C GLY A 254 -18.80 7.44 9.85
N TYR A 255 -17.88 7.25 10.81
CA TYR A 255 -18.17 6.54 12.06
C TYR A 255 -19.34 7.16 12.83
N PHE A 256 -19.31 8.48 13.07
CA PHE A 256 -20.34 9.15 13.87
C PHE A 256 -21.66 9.39 13.13
N VAL A 257 -21.65 9.48 11.80
CA VAL A 257 -22.86 9.77 11.02
C VAL A 257 -23.60 8.50 10.62
N TYR A 258 -22.89 7.44 10.23
CA TYR A 258 -23.52 6.23 9.69
C TYR A 258 -23.44 5.01 10.62
N GLY A 259 -22.42 4.89 11.49
CA GLY A 259 -22.24 3.76 12.44
C GLY A 259 -22.44 2.40 11.80
N VAL A 260 -23.36 1.60 12.33
CA VAL A 260 -23.63 0.22 11.86
C VAL A 260 -24.04 0.14 10.38
N GLU A 261 -24.65 1.22 9.86
CA GLU A 261 -25.09 1.28 8.46
C GLU A 261 -23.94 1.55 7.47
N LEU A 262 -22.71 1.77 7.97
CA LEU A 262 -21.54 1.94 7.11
C LEU A 262 -21.36 0.75 6.17
N GLN A 263 -21.29 1.06 4.88
CA GLN A 263 -20.94 0.11 3.84
C GLN A 263 -19.42 -0.03 3.73
N HIS A 264 -18.96 -1.10 3.08
CA HIS A 264 -17.53 -1.35 2.87
C HIS A 264 -16.84 -0.26 2.04
N ASN A 265 -17.57 0.36 1.14
CA ASN A 265 -17.20 1.58 0.42
C ASN A 265 -18.11 2.71 0.92
N VAL A 266 -17.56 3.70 1.61
CA VAL A 266 -18.34 4.82 2.17
C VAL A 266 -19.10 5.61 1.12
N MET A 267 -18.73 5.52 -0.15
CA MET A 267 -19.47 6.16 -1.25
C MET A 267 -20.89 5.60 -1.41
N ASN A 268 -21.12 4.35 -1.01
CA ASN A 268 -22.45 3.71 -1.03
C ASN A 268 -23.39 4.29 0.05
N ASN A 269 -22.86 5.02 1.03
CA ASN A 269 -23.66 5.70 2.06
C ASN A 269 -24.05 7.12 1.66
N LEU A 270 -23.28 7.76 0.78
CA LEU A 270 -23.56 9.15 0.41
C LEU A 270 -24.85 9.27 -0.42
N PRO A 271 -25.68 10.27 -0.14
CA PRO A 271 -26.90 10.51 -0.92
C PRO A 271 -26.53 10.80 -2.38
N THR A 272 -27.38 10.32 -3.29
CA THR A 272 -27.24 10.59 -4.73
C THR A 272 -27.38 12.06 -5.01
N GLY A 273 -26.44 12.63 -5.78
CA GLY A 273 -26.43 14.05 -6.12
C GLY A 273 -25.15 14.50 -6.80
N THR A 274 -25.12 15.73 -7.27
CA THR A 274 -23.98 16.28 -8.02
C THR A 274 -22.65 16.13 -7.28
N LEU A 275 -22.64 16.35 -5.96
CA LEU A 275 -21.44 16.23 -5.13
C LEU A 275 -20.90 14.79 -5.17
N SER A 276 -21.76 13.79 -4.92
CA SER A 276 -21.36 12.36 -4.94
C SER A 276 -20.88 11.93 -6.32
N TYR A 277 -21.48 12.42 -7.39
CA TYR A 277 -21.04 12.11 -8.76
C TYR A 277 -19.65 12.68 -9.07
N ILE A 278 -19.37 13.92 -8.63
CA ILE A 278 -18.03 14.53 -8.77
C ILE A 278 -16.99 13.67 -8.03
N ILE A 279 -17.29 13.27 -6.79
CA ILE A 279 -16.39 12.44 -5.99
C ILE A 279 -16.14 11.11 -6.66
N LEU A 280 -17.19 10.40 -7.11
CA LEU A 280 -17.08 9.12 -7.81
C LEU A 280 -16.18 9.20 -9.04
N VAL A 281 -16.35 10.22 -9.86
CA VAL A 281 -15.51 10.45 -11.05
C VAL A 281 -14.05 10.69 -10.64
N MET A 282 -13.80 11.56 -9.65
CA MET A 282 -12.44 11.86 -9.19
C MET A 282 -11.73 10.62 -8.63
N VAL A 283 -12.42 9.86 -7.78
CA VAL A 283 -11.86 8.63 -7.20
C VAL A 283 -11.60 7.58 -8.29
N THR A 284 -12.52 7.41 -9.24
CA THR A 284 -12.36 6.43 -10.32
C THR A 284 -11.18 6.79 -11.23
N ILE A 285 -10.99 8.07 -11.58
CA ILE A 285 -9.82 8.53 -12.34
C ILE A 285 -8.54 8.23 -11.56
N HIS A 286 -8.52 8.54 -10.25
CA HIS A 286 -7.38 8.20 -9.39
C HIS A 286 -7.06 6.71 -9.44
N LEU A 287 -8.07 5.83 -9.27
CA LEU A 287 -7.89 4.38 -9.29
C LEU A 287 -7.34 3.86 -10.62
N PHE A 288 -7.77 4.44 -11.76
CA PHE A 288 -7.26 4.07 -13.08
C PHE A 288 -5.77 4.42 -13.24
N LEU A 289 -5.38 5.62 -12.80
CA LEU A 289 -3.99 6.04 -12.84
C LEU A 289 -3.12 5.22 -11.87
N ALA A 290 -3.61 5.01 -10.67
CA ALA A 290 -2.94 4.23 -9.64
C ALA A 290 -2.80 2.74 -10.03
N PHE A 291 -3.78 2.14 -10.73
CA PHE A 291 -3.71 0.77 -11.26
C PHE A 291 -2.49 0.56 -12.15
N ILE A 292 -2.24 1.50 -13.06
CA ILE A 292 -1.11 1.41 -14.00
C ILE A 292 0.22 1.54 -13.25
N ILE A 293 0.29 2.46 -12.28
CA ILE A 293 1.49 2.72 -11.50
C ILE A 293 1.86 1.50 -10.65
N ILE A 294 0.89 0.98 -9.88
CA ILE A 294 1.14 -0.12 -8.94
C ILE A 294 1.45 -1.45 -9.66
N LEU A 295 0.86 -1.68 -10.82
CA LEU A 295 1.11 -2.90 -11.59
C LEU A 295 2.41 -2.85 -12.39
N SER A 296 2.93 -1.66 -12.70
CA SER A 296 4.11 -1.45 -13.55
C SER A 296 5.36 -2.23 -13.12
N PRO A 297 5.78 -2.25 -11.84
CA PRO A 297 6.95 -3.04 -11.42
C PRO A 297 6.76 -4.55 -11.66
N THR A 298 5.58 -5.07 -11.32
CA THR A 298 5.25 -6.49 -11.56
C THR A 298 5.28 -6.84 -13.05
N ILE A 299 4.72 -5.99 -13.90
CA ILE A 299 4.77 -6.15 -15.36
C ILE A 299 6.22 -6.19 -15.83
N GLN A 300 7.05 -5.25 -15.41
CA GLN A 300 8.45 -5.16 -15.84
C GLN A 300 9.27 -6.38 -15.42
N ASP A 301 9.05 -6.91 -14.23
CA ASP A 301 9.75 -8.10 -13.76
C ASP A 301 9.29 -9.36 -14.53
N VAL A 302 8.02 -9.48 -14.88
CA VAL A 302 7.50 -10.55 -15.75
C VAL A 302 8.06 -10.41 -17.18
N GLU A 303 8.07 -9.21 -17.75
CA GLU A 303 8.66 -8.92 -19.06
C GLU A 303 10.15 -9.32 -19.09
N LEU A 304 10.90 -8.99 -18.02
CA LEU A 304 12.31 -9.36 -17.88
C LEU A 304 12.50 -10.89 -17.78
N ALA A 305 11.69 -11.55 -16.97
CA ALA A 305 11.75 -13.01 -16.79
C ALA A 305 11.44 -13.78 -18.09
N LEU A 306 10.56 -13.23 -18.94
CA LEU A 306 10.18 -13.79 -20.23
C LEU A 306 11.07 -13.31 -21.40
N ASN A 307 12.14 -12.54 -21.12
CA ASN A 307 13.02 -11.94 -22.12
C ASN A 307 12.24 -11.12 -23.18
N VAL A 308 11.22 -10.37 -22.77
CA VAL A 308 10.46 -9.47 -23.64
C VAL A 308 11.26 -8.19 -23.85
N PRO A 309 11.44 -7.69 -25.09
CA PRO A 309 12.15 -6.46 -25.37
C PRO A 309 11.50 -5.25 -24.69
N LYS A 310 12.30 -4.27 -24.23
CA LYS A 310 11.81 -3.02 -23.63
C LYS A 310 11.08 -2.12 -24.63
N GLU A 311 11.29 -2.32 -25.91
CA GLU A 311 10.65 -1.60 -27.00
C GLU A 311 9.16 -1.99 -27.12
N PHE A 312 8.36 -1.14 -27.77
CA PHE A 312 6.96 -1.45 -28.04
C PHE A 312 6.86 -2.61 -29.04
N THR A 313 6.47 -3.78 -28.56
CA THR A 313 6.34 -5.02 -29.36
C THR A 313 5.01 -5.72 -29.06
N TRP A 314 4.52 -6.51 -30.01
CA TRP A 314 3.31 -7.30 -29.79
C TRP A 314 3.44 -8.29 -28.60
N LYS A 315 4.63 -8.84 -28.36
CA LYS A 315 4.91 -9.72 -27.23
C LYS A 315 4.65 -9.01 -25.89
N ARG A 316 5.07 -7.75 -25.80
CA ARG A 316 4.81 -6.89 -24.64
C ARG A 316 3.32 -6.67 -24.43
N CYS A 317 2.58 -6.36 -25.50
CA CYS A 317 1.13 -6.18 -25.43
C CYS A 317 0.41 -7.45 -24.96
N VAL A 318 0.84 -8.64 -25.44
CA VAL A 318 0.26 -9.93 -25.03
C VAL A 318 0.53 -10.24 -23.56
N VAL A 319 1.76 -10.04 -23.08
CA VAL A 319 2.10 -10.27 -21.65
C VAL A 319 1.23 -9.39 -20.75
N ARG A 320 1.08 -8.11 -21.09
CA ARG A 320 0.28 -7.16 -20.33
C ARG A 320 -1.21 -7.49 -20.37
N LEU A 321 -1.72 -7.88 -21.54
CA LEU A 321 -3.08 -8.38 -21.68
C LEU A 321 -3.34 -9.59 -20.78
N ILE A 322 -2.44 -10.58 -20.78
CA ILE A 322 -2.59 -11.77 -19.93
C ILE A 322 -2.64 -11.37 -18.44
N LEU A 323 -1.77 -10.47 -17.99
CA LEU A 323 -1.78 -10.01 -16.59
C LEU A 323 -3.10 -9.31 -16.23
N VAL A 324 -3.63 -8.42 -17.08
CA VAL A 324 -4.92 -7.77 -16.83
C VAL A 324 -6.07 -8.78 -16.87
N VAL A 325 -6.04 -9.77 -17.77
CA VAL A 325 -7.03 -10.86 -17.82
C VAL A 325 -6.96 -11.72 -16.55
N CYS A 326 -5.77 -12.01 -16.02
CA CYS A 326 -5.63 -12.71 -14.74
C CYS A 326 -6.22 -11.89 -13.56
N ILE A 327 -5.99 -10.57 -13.55
CA ILE A 327 -6.58 -9.67 -12.55
C ILE A 327 -8.11 -9.68 -12.65
N LEU A 328 -8.66 -9.54 -13.87
CA LEU A 328 -10.09 -9.61 -14.13
C LEU A 328 -10.69 -10.94 -13.68
N PHE A 329 -10.05 -12.06 -14.03
CA PHE A 329 -10.52 -13.40 -13.66
C PHE A 329 -10.64 -13.56 -12.15
N ILE A 330 -9.65 -13.08 -11.37
CA ILE A 330 -9.70 -13.14 -9.91
C ILE A 330 -10.77 -12.19 -9.37
N ALA A 331 -10.87 -10.97 -9.91
CA ALA A 331 -11.90 -10.01 -9.51
C ALA A 331 -13.32 -10.55 -9.73
N GLU A 332 -13.56 -11.23 -10.85
CA GLU A 332 -14.84 -11.87 -11.15
C GLU A 332 -15.12 -13.12 -10.31
N THR A 333 -14.05 -13.84 -9.93
CA THR A 333 -14.18 -15.03 -9.07
C THR A 333 -14.50 -14.65 -7.63
N ILE A 334 -13.92 -13.56 -7.14
CA ILE A 334 -14.06 -13.08 -5.75
C ILE A 334 -14.49 -11.60 -5.79
N PRO A 335 -15.76 -11.31 -6.14
CA PRO A 335 -16.22 -9.93 -6.31
C PRO A 335 -16.47 -9.21 -4.97
N LYS A 336 -15.69 -9.54 -3.93
CA LYS A 336 -15.77 -8.96 -2.58
C LYS A 336 -14.57 -8.08 -2.28
N PHE A 337 -14.73 -6.79 -2.52
CA PHE A 337 -13.72 -5.76 -2.27
C PHE A 337 -13.12 -5.84 -0.85
N SER A 338 -13.96 -5.82 0.20
CA SER A 338 -13.50 -5.78 1.59
C SER A 338 -12.73 -7.02 2.02
N THR A 339 -13.17 -8.20 1.56
CA THR A 339 -12.53 -9.48 1.90
C THR A 339 -11.15 -9.60 1.24
N LEU A 340 -11.03 -9.21 -0.04
CA LEU A 340 -9.74 -9.18 -0.73
C LEU A 340 -8.80 -8.15 -0.11
N LEU A 341 -9.30 -6.99 0.26
CA LEU A 341 -8.51 -5.95 0.94
C LEU A 341 -7.98 -6.46 2.28
N SER A 342 -8.81 -7.13 3.08
CA SER A 342 -8.40 -7.76 4.34
C SER A 342 -7.40 -8.90 4.12
N LEU A 343 -7.59 -9.74 3.10
CA LEU A 343 -6.68 -10.83 2.75
C LEU A 343 -5.29 -10.32 2.37
N MET A 344 -5.23 -9.30 1.51
CA MET A 344 -3.96 -8.69 1.10
C MET A 344 -3.26 -8.04 2.30
N GLY A 345 -3.98 -7.30 3.11
CA GLY A 345 -3.44 -6.67 4.32
C GLY A 345 -2.90 -7.69 5.32
N GLY A 346 -3.67 -8.73 5.62
CA GLY A 346 -3.25 -9.79 6.54
C GLY A 346 -2.07 -10.63 6.03
N SER A 347 -1.92 -10.79 4.73
CA SER A 347 -0.86 -11.62 4.12
C SER A 347 0.34 -10.80 3.64
N SER A 348 0.29 -10.34 2.40
CA SER A 348 1.45 -9.75 1.72
C SER A 348 1.87 -8.39 2.30
N PHE A 349 0.91 -7.52 2.64
CA PHE A 349 1.24 -6.22 3.26
C PHE A 349 1.82 -6.38 4.66
N THR A 350 1.29 -7.29 5.49
CA THR A 350 1.92 -7.60 6.78
C THR A 350 3.38 -8.03 6.59
N SER A 351 3.69 -8.81 5.56
CA SER A 351 5.06 -9.19 5.23
C SER A 351 5.91 -8.00 4.77
N THR A 352 5.43 -7.22 3.79
CA THR A 352 6.22 -6.15 3.17
C THR A 352 6.38 -4.93 4.05
N ASP A 353 5.39 -4.62 4.89
CA ASP A 353 5.34 -3.35 5.60
C ASP A 353 5.77 -3.49 7.07
N PHE A 354 5.57 -4.66 7.68
CA PHE A 354 5.91 -4.86 9.09
C PHE A 354 7.07 -5.83 9.29
N ILE A 355 7.02 -7.02 8.69
CA ILE A 355 8.00 -8.08 8.99
C ILE A 355 9.33 -7.82 8.27
N CYS A 356 9.30 -7.68 6.94
CA CYS A 356 10.51 -7.51 6.15
C CYS A 356 11.33 -6.27 6.54
N PRO A 357 10.76 -5.05 6.72
CA PRO A 357 11.54 -3.88 7.10
C PRO A 357 12.32 -4.09 8.39
N ILE A 358 11.71 -4.70 9.39
CA ILE A 358 12.34 -4.95 10.69
C ILE A 358 13.45 -6.00 10.58
N LEU A 359 13.20 -7.09 9.87
CA LEU A 359 14.21 -8.16 9.69
C LEU A 359 15.41 -7.65 8.91
N LEU A 360 15.18 -6.95 7.79
CA LEU A 360 16.22 -6.40 6.94
C LEU A 360 17.04 -5.33 7.68
N TYR A 361 16.37 -4.43 8.40
CA TYR A 361 17.03 -3.43 9.23
C TYR A 361 17.92 -4.07 10.31
N THR A 362 17.38 -5.03 11.05
CA THR A 362 18.10 -5.68 12.16
C THR A 362 19.33 -6.42 11.64
N LYS A 363 19.22 -7.11 10.52
CA LYS A 363 20.33 -7.81 9.88
C LYS A 363 21.37 -6.86 9.32
N MET A 364 20.93 -5.80 8.63
CA MET A 364 21.81 -4.79 8.04
C MET A 364 22.57 -4.00 9.13
N TYR A 365 21.90 -3.69 10.25
CA TYR A 365 22.52 -3.04 11.39
C TYR A 365 23.68 -3.90 11.97
N LYS A 366 23.46 -5.22 12.11
CA LYS A 366 24.51 -6.15 12.56
C LYS A 366 25.68 -6.21 11.56
N MET A 367 25.39 -6.34 10.25
CA MET A 367 26.41 -6.38 9.19
C MET A 367 27.24 -5.08 9.17
N LYS A 368 26.62 -3.92 9.36
CA LYS A 368 27.32 -2.64 9.41
C LYS A 368 28.28 -2.55 10.61
N ALA A 369 27.86 -3.09 11.76
CA ALA A 369 28.71 -3.14 12.95
C ALA A 369 29.93 -4.05 12.74
N GLU A 370 29.73 -5.21 12.08
CA GLU A 370 30.81 -6.15 11.72
C GLU A 370 31.76 -5.52 10.67
N TYR A 371 31.22 -4.85 9.65
CA TYR A 371 32.00 -4.14 8.63
C TYR A 371 32.89 -3.03 9.23
N LYS A 372 32.33 -2.21 10.14
CA LYS A 372 33.12 -1.19 10.85
C LYS A 372 34.24 -1.83 11.68
N ALA A 373 33.96 -2.96 12.35
CA ALA A 373 34.97 -3.66 13.16
C ALA A 373 36.12 -4.23 12.28
N SER A 374 35.83 -4.69 11.05
CA SER A 374 36.86 -5.17 10.13
C SER A 374 37.79 -4.05 9.62
N LEU A 375 37.26 -2.86 9.41
CA LEU A 375 38.06 -1.69 8.99
C LEU A 375 39.03 -1.18 10.07
N ILE A 376 38.73 -1.44 11.35
CA ILE A 376 39.56 -1.04 12.50
C ILE A 376 40.71 -2.03 12.75
N ASN A 377 40.56 -3.27 12.30
CA ASN A 377 41.61 -4.29 12.45
C ASN A 377 42.76 -4.21 11.42
N ASP A 378 42.72 -3.26 10.50
CA ASP A 378 43.82 -2.97 9.58
C ASP A 378 44.91 -2.24 10.36
N ASP A 379 46.15 -2.78 10.37
CA ASP A 379 47.25 -2.59 11.36
C ASP A 379 47.71 -1.13 11.60
N SER A 380 47.22 -0.15 10.88
CA SER A 380 47.64 1.27 11.04
C SER A 380 46.79 2.09 12.03
N LEU A 381 45.69 1.57 12.56
CA LEU A 381 44.72 2.28 13.43
C LEU A 381 44.49 1.66 14.80
N GLN A 382 45.24 0.62 15.16
CA GLN A 382 45.00 -0.20 16.38
C GLN A 382 45.19 0.58 17.70
N ILE A 383 45.98 1.61 17.74
CA ILE A 383 46.33 2.30 19.02
C ILE A 383 45.21 3.24 19.51
N GLN A 384 44.39 3.82 18.61
CA GLN A 384 43.27 4.68 19.01
C GLN A 384 41.96 3.92 19.23
N ALA A 385 41.80 2.75 18.61
CA ALA A 385 40.56 1.96 18.65
C ALA A 385 40.37 1.11 19.92
N ALA A 386 41.44 0.83 20.66
CA ALA A 386 41.40 0.01 21.87
C ALA A 386 40.60 0.67 23.03
N TRP A 387 40.45 1.99 23.02
CA TRP A 387 39.76 2.77 24.05
C TRP A 387 38.35 3.21 23.68
N SER A 388 37.86 2.96 22.44
CA SER A 388 36.56 3.39 21.94
C SER A 388 35.75 2.25 21.34
N LYS A 389 35.55 1.15 22.08
CA LYS A 389 34.57 0.11 21.71
C LYS A 389 33.24 0.33 22.44
N PRO A 390 32.25 1.00 21.85
CA PRO A 390 30.90 0.53 22.02
C PRO A 390 30.62 -0.50 20.89
N LYS A 391 30.36 -1.76 21.28
CA LYS A 391 29.54 -2.61 20.41
C LYS A 391 28.32 -1.78 20.07
N GLU A 392 28.15 -1.35 18.80
CA GLU A 392 26.89 -0.78 18.34
C GLU A 392 25.83 -1.89 18.46
N VAL A 393 25.23 -2.00 19.62
CA VAL A 393 24.15 -2.95 19.91
C VAL A 393 22.86 -2.16 19.82
N LEU A 394 21.92 -2.66 19.02
CA LEU A 394 20.58 -2.08 18.99
C LEU A 394 20.05 -1.89 20.40
N PRO A 395 19.54 -0.70 20.76
CA PRO A 395 18.95 -0.43 22.07
C PRO A 395 17.88 -1.47 22.43
N LEU A 396 17.81 -1.87 23.69
CA LEU A 396 16.90 -2.91 24.14
C LEU A 396 15.43 -2.59 23.78
N TRP A 397 15.00 -1.36 23.97
CA TRP A 397 13.63 -0.95 23.63
C TRP A 397 13.30 -1.14 22.13
N LYS A 398 14.26 -0.87 21.22
CA LYS A 398 14.07 -1.12 19.78
C LYS A 398 13.96 -2.62 19.48
N LYS A 399 14.76 -3.46 20.16
CA LYS A 399 14.67 -4.92 20.01
C LYS A 399 13.33 -5.44 20.47
N VAL A 400 12.86 -4.99 21.63
CA VAL A 400 11.56 -5.39 22.18
C VAL A 400 10.43 -4.92 21.26
N LEU A 401 10.44 -3.65 20.85
CA LEU A 401 9.43 -3.11 19.94
C LEU A 401 9.39 -3.88 18.61
N ASN A 402 10.55 -4.12 18.00
CA ASN A 402 10.67 -4.89 16.76
C ASN A 402 10.10 -6.31 16.92
N TYR A 403 10.42 -6.97 18.03
CA TYR A 403 9.91 -8.31 18.33
C TYR A 403 8.38 -8.31 18.51
N VAL A 404 7.86 -7.36 19.25
CA VAL A 404 6.41 -7.20 19.47
C VAL A 404 5.67 -6.99 18.14
N ILE A 405 6.17 -6.09 17.28
CA ILE A 405 5.55 -5.82 15.96
C ILE A 405 5.57 -7.07 15.08
N ILE A 406 6.70 -7.80 15.03
CA ILE A 406 6.80 -9.04 14.22
C ILE A 406 5.81 -10.08 14.73
N VAL A 407 5.81 -10.37 16.05
CA VAL A 407 4.96 -11.42 16.62
C VAL A 407 3.47 -11.05 16.48
N ALA A 408 3.11 -9.82 16.83
CA ALA A 408 1.74 -9.34 16.69
C ALA A 408 1.29 -9.34 15.21
N GLY A 409 2.16 -8.86 14.30
CA GLY A 409 1.90 -8.87 12.86
C GLY A 409 1.72 -10.28 12.32
N MET A 410 2.58 -11.24 12.68
CA MET A 410 2.44 -12.64 12.24
C MET A 410 1.14 -13.28 12.75
N LEU A 411 0.86 -13.14 14.04
CA LEU A 411 -0.34 -13.77 14.62
C LEU A 411 -1.63 -13.15 14.04
N ALA A 412 -1.72 -11.82 14.03
CA ALA A 412 -2.90 -11.15 13.50
C ALA A 412 -3.01 -11.31 11.97
N GLY A 413 -1.89 -11.27 11.25
CA GLY A 413 -1.87 -11.50 9.80
C GLY A 413 -2.32 -12.91 9.41
N LEU A 414 -1.88 -13.95 10.12
CA LEU A 414 -2.33 -15.32 9.92
C LEU A 414 -3.83 -15.47 10.25
N ALA A 415 -4.28 -14.91 11.36
CA ALA A 415 -5.68 -14.95 11.74
C ALA A 415 -6.56 -14.24 10.70
N THR A 416 -6.15 -13.07 10.23
CA THR A 416 -6.84 -12.30 9.20
C THR A 416 -6.91 -13.06 7.88
N SER A 417 -5.77 -13.60 7.43
CA SER A 417 -5.72 -14.36 6.17
C SER A 417 -6.61 -15.60 6.24
N ALA A 418 -6.58 -16.33 7.36
CA ALA A 418 -7.46 -17.48 7.58
C ALA A 418 -8.93 -17.06 7.59
N SER A 419 -9.30 -16.00 8.32
CA SER A 419 -10.69 -15.49 8.37
C SER A 419 -11.17 -15.01 7.00
N ALA A 420 -10.31 -14.31 6.24
CA ALA A 420 -10.64 -13.86 4.89
C ALA A 420 -10.87 -15.05 3.94
N ILE A 421 -10.00 -16.07 3.98
CA ILE A 421 -10.16 -17.29 3.18
C ILE A 421 -11.44 -18.03 3.54
N ILE A 422 -11.72 -18.21 4.85
CA ILE A 422 -12.96 -18.81 5.32
C ILE A 422 -14.17 -18.02 4.78
N ASN A 423 -14.13 -16.69 4.86
CA ASN A 423 -15.19 -15.82 4.34
C ASN A 423 -15.36 -15.92 2.82
N ILE A 424 -14.29 -16.18 2.06
CA ILE A 424 -14.38 -16.43 0.62
C ILE A 424 -15.04 -17.77 0.31
N VAL A 425 -14.75 -18.82 1.09
CA VAL A 425 -15.16 -20.20 0.81
C VAL A 425 -16.49 -20.60 1.48
N SER A 426 -16.95 -19.84 2.50
CA SER A 426 -18.17 -20.17 3.25
C SER A 426 -19.41 -20.08 2.37
N PRO A 427 -20.30 -21.11 2.37
CA PRO A 427 -21.51 -21.13 1.55
C PRO A 427 -22.45 -19.94 1.80
N ASP A 428 -22.55 -19.49 3.06
CA ASP A 428 -23.42 -18.38 3.48
C ASP A 428 -22.90 -17.00 3.03
N SER A 429 -21.63 -16.92 2.68
CA SER A 429 -20.96 -15.70 2.22
C SER A 429 -20.48 -15.77 0.77
N LEU A 430 -20.69 -16.89 0.08
CA LEU A 430 -20.34 -17.03 -1.34
C LEU A 430 -21.21 -16.09 -2.19
N SER A 431 -20.64 -14.91 -2.53
CA SER A 431 -21.14 -14.22 -3.72
C SER A 431 -20.83 -15.10 -4.93
N MET A 432 -21.86 -15.38 -5.74
CA MET A 432 -21.64 -16.15 -6.95
C MET A 432 -20.60 -15.44 -7.81
N PRO A 433 -19.59 -16.17 -8.38
CA PRO A 433 -18.68 -15.57 -9.34
C PRO A 433 -19.44 -14.87 -10.45
N CYS A 434 -18.98 -13.73 -10.88
CA CYS A 434 -19.63 -12.91 -11.91
C CYS A 434 -19.91 -13.69 -13.20
N TYR A 435 -19.01 -14.55 -13.63
CA TYR A 435 -19.19 -15.39 -14.82
C TYR A 435 -20.28 -16.48 -14.69
N VAL A 436 -20.77 -16.71 -13.45
CA VAL A 436 -21.90 -17.63 -13.18
C VAL A 436 -23.22 -16.86 -13.12
N SER A 437 -23.20 -15.62 -12.65
CA SER A 437 -24.38 -14.75 -12.48
C SER A 437 -24.09 -13.33 -12.99
N LEU A 438 -24.06 -13.16 -14.30
CA LEU A 438 -23.75 -11.88 -14.96
C LEU A 438 -24.73 -10.74 -14.62
N GLY A 439 -25.89 -11.04 -14.07
CA GLY A 439 -26.90 -10.05 -13.65
C GLY A 439 -26.87 -9.67 -12.18
N SER A 440 -25.90 -10.14 -11.38
CA SER A 440 -25.82 -9.78 -9.98
C SER A 440 -25.33 -8.34 -9.80
N THR A 441 -26.00 -7.63 -8.87
CA THR A 441 -25.52 -6.35 -8.34
C THR A 441 -24.28 -6.58 -7.48
N ALA A 442 -23.50 -5.52 -7.20
CA ALA A 442 -22.36 -5.58 -6.27
C ALA A 442 -22.77 -6.25 -4.95
N PRO A 443 -22.01 -7.23 -4.47
CA PRO A 443 -22.32 -7.97 -3.25
C PRO A 443 -22.07 -7.13 -1.98
#